data_20f1fce7bd65c16d73245f0b29f24002
#
_entry.id   20f1fce7bd65c16d73245f0b29f24002
#
_cell.length_a   1.000
_cell.length_b   1.000
_cell.length_c   1.000
_cell.angle_alpha   90.00
_cell.angle_beta   90.00
_cell.angle_gamma   90.00
#
_symmetry.space_group_name_H-M   'P 1'
#
loop_
_entity.id
_entity.type
_entity.pdbx_description
1 polymer ?
#
loop_
_entity_poly.entity_id
_entity_poly.type
_entity_poly.pdbx_seq_one_letter_code
_entity_poly.pdbx_strand_id
1 'polypeptide(L)'
;EIASCLVGSEMCIRDRYKNIDSKILLKKTVELIATKGYRVGNIDATICAERPKLKAHIPLMQETMAAVMGIDAEDISIKATTTEKLGFTGREEGISAYATVLIEKD
;
A
#
# COMPACT_ATOMS: atom_id res chain seq x y z
N GLU A 1 1.63 -1.94 -8.70
CA GLU A 1 2.45 -1.14 -9.61
C GLU A 1 3.68 -0.57 -8.92
N ILE A 2 3.45 0.18 -7.85
CA ILE A 2 4.56 0.79 -7.13
C ILE A 2 5.48 -0.27 -6.53
N ALA A 3 4.90 -1.32 -5.97
CA ALA A 3 5.69 -2.41 -5.42
C ALA A 3 6.55 -3.09 -6.50
N SER A 4 6.04 -3.18 -7.73
CA SER A 4 6.77 -3.75 -8.84
C SER A 4 8.02 -2.93 -9.16
N CYS A 5 7.89 -1.61 -9.15
CA CYS A 5 9.01 -0.72 -9.43
C CYS A 5 10.10 -0.81 -8.37
N LEU A 6 9.72 -1.09 -7.13
CA LEU A 6 10.65 -1.12 -6.01
C LEU A 6 11.43 -2.42 -5.91
N VAL A 7 10.91 -3.51 -6.44
CA VAL A 7 11.50 -4.84 -6.23
C VAL A 7 12.46 -5.26 -7.32
N GLY A 8 12.45 -4.61 -8.48
CA GLY A 8 13.36 -4.97 -9.54
C GLY A 8 12.91 -4.43 -10.88
N SER A 9 13.17 -5.18 -11.95
CA SER A 9 12.72 -4.78 -13.26
C SER A 9 11.19 -4.69 -13.28
N GLU A 10 10.70 -3.52 -13.57
CA GLU A 10 9.26 -3.29 -13.65
C GLU A 10 8.58 -4.22 -14.66
N MET A 11 9.21 -4.40 -15.83
CA MET A 11 8.65 -5.27 -16.86
C MET A 11 8.56 -6.71 -16.41
N CYS A 12 9.61 -7.21 -15.76
CA CYS A 12 9.64 -8.58 -15.28
C CYS A 12 8.57 -8.85 -14.25
N ILE A 13 8.39 -7.92 -13.31
CA ILE A 13 7.40 -8.06 -12.23
C ILE A 13 6.00 -7.95 -12.80
N ARG A 14 5.75 -7.03 -13.71
CA ARG A 14 4.45 -6.90 -14.36
C ARG A 14 4.04 -8.15 -15.10
N ASP A 15 4.94 -8.74 -15.84
CA ASP A 15 4.64 -9.96 -16.59
C ASP A 15 4.31 -11.11 -15.65
N ARG A 16 5.05 -11.21 -14.54
CA ARG A 16 4.86 -12.29 -13.58
C ARG A 16 3.56 -12.13 -12.76
N TYR A 17 3.22 -10.91 -12.38
CA TYR A 17 2.11 -10.64 -11.47
C TYR A 17 0.98 -9.85 -12.09
N LYS A 18 0.89 -9.85 -13.42
CA LYS A 18 -0.19 -9.17 -14.12
C LYS A 18 -1.54 -9.69 -13.66
N ASN A 19 -2.46 -8.77 -13.36
CA ASN A 19 -3.82 -9.08 -12.90
C ASN A 19 -3.89 -9.81 -11.56
N ILE A 20 -2.82 -9.79 -10.79
CA ILE A 20 -2.84 -10.39 -9.46
C ILE A 20 -3.50 -9.41 -8.47
N ASP A 21 -4.21 -9.98 -7.48
CA ASP A 21 -4.76 -9.20 -6.38
C ASP A 21 -3.59 -8.57 -5.59
N SER A 22 -3.69 -7.26 -5.32
CA SER A 22 -2.64 -6.54 -4.60
C SER A 22 -2.38 -7.10 -3.20
N LYS A 23 -3.38 -7.73 -2.59
CA LYS A 23 -3.21 -8.38 -1.28
C LYS A 23 -2.22 -9.52 -1.34
N ILE A 24 -2.18 -10.23 -2.46
CA ILE A 24 -1.21 -11.30 -2.66
C ILE A 24 0.20 -10.72 -2.78
N LEU A 25 0.33 -9.60 -3.49
CA LEU A 25 1.62 -8.92 -3.60
C LEU A 25 2.10 -8.44 -2.26
N LEU A 26 1.21 -7.87 -1.46
CA LEU A 26 1.55 -7.40 -0.12
C LEU A 26 2.03 -8.55 0.76
N LYS A 27 1.33 -9.67 0.73
CA LYS A 27 1.72 -10.84 1.51
C LYS A 27 3.09 -11.34 1.10
N LYS A 28 3.35 -11.42 -0.20
CA LYS A 28 4.64 -11.87 -0.71
C LYS A 28 5.77 -10.93 -0.30
N THR A 29 5.50 -9.63 -0.30
CA THR A 29 6.49 -8.65 0.13
C THR A 29 6.84 -8.83 1.60
N VAL A 30 5.84 -9.03 2.45
CA VAL A 30 6.07 -9.26 3.88
C VAL A 30 6.85 -10.56 4.10
N GLU A 31 6.52 -11.60 3.36
CA GLU A 31 7.26 -12.86 3.43
C GLU A 31 8.71 -12.68 3.00
N LEU A 32 8.93 -11.88 1.97
CA LEU A 32 10.28 -11.62 1.47
C LEU A 32 11.15 -10.93 2.51
N ILE A 33 10.63 -9.89 3.16
CA ILE A 33 11.43 -9.20 4.18
C ILE A 33 11.65 -10.11 5.40
N ALA A 34 10.71 -11.00 5.69
CA ALA A 34 10.88 -11.97 6.77
C ALA A 34 12.07 -12.90 6.50
N THR A 35 12.29 -13.27 5.23
CA THR A 35 13.47 -14.11 4.89
C THR A 35 14.78 -13.37 5.13
N LYS A 36 14.75 -12.05 5.21
CA LYS A 36 15.92 -11.22 5.51
C LYS A 36 16.04 -10.88 6.99
N GLY A 37 15.16 -11.42 7.82
CA GLY A 37 15.18 -11.19 9.26
C GLY A 37 14.51 -9.90 9.71
N TYR A 38 13.56 -9.41 8.93
CA TYR A 38 12.84 -8.18 9.25
C TYR A 38 11.35 -8.40 9.38
N ARG A 39 10.71 -7.55 10.15
CA ARG A 39 9.26 -7.55 10.27
C ARG A 39 8.75 -6.12 10.16
N VAL A 40 7.47 -5.99 9.83
CA VAL A 40 6.83 -4.68 9.76
C VAL A 40 6.48 -4.22 11.17
N GLY A 41 6.93 -3.03 11.54
CA GLY A 41 6.58 -2.41 12.82
C GLY A 41 5.32 -1.58 12.72
N ASN A 42 5.30 -0.62 11.79
CA ASN A 42 4.11 0.17 11.55
C ASN A 42 4.12 0.75 10.14
N ILE A 43 2.95 1.25 9.74
CA ILE A 43 2.76 1.84 8.42
C ILE A 43 2.00 3.15 8.57
N ASP A 44 2.43 4.17 7.84
CA ASP A 44 1.71 5.44 7.73
C ASP A 44 1.49 5.70 6.24
N ALA A 45 0.25 5.69 5.80
CA ALA A 45 -0.10 5.84 4.40
C ALA A 45 -1.05 7.02 4.18
N THR A 46 -0.90 7.67 3.04
CA THR A 46 -1.77 8.76 2.62
C THR A 46 -2.21 8.51 1.19
N ILE A 47 -3.51 8.60 0.96
CA ILE A 47 -4.08 8.42 -0.37
C ILE A 47 -4.66 9.75 -0.83
N CYS A 48 -4.23 10.21 -2.00
CA CYS A 48 -4.74 11.43 -2.61
C CYS A 48 -5.68 11.03 -3.75
N ALA A 49 -6.96 11.33 -3.58
CA ALA A 49 -7.97 11.00 -4.58
C ALA A 49 -9.13 11.98 -4.46
N GLU A 50 -9.58 12.53 -5.58
CA GLU A 50 -10.76 13.37 -5.60
C GLU A 50 -12.01 12.54 -5.43
N ARG A 51 -12.06 11.41 -6.09
CA ARG A 51 -13.11 10.40 -6.00
C ARG A 51 -12.50 9.01 -6.16
N PRO A 52 -13.10 7.98 -5.57
CA PRO A 52 -14.22 8.03 -4.63
C PRO A 52 -13.80 8.57 -3.27
N LYS A 53 -14.77 8.90 -2.43
CA LYS A 53 -14.50 9.27 -1.04
C LYS A 53 -14.10 8.02 -0.27
N LEU A 54 -12.89 8.01 0.24
CA LEU A 54 -12.30 6.80 0.84
C LEU A 54 -12.41 6.73 2.36
N LYS A 55 -12.73 7.85 3.00
CA LYS A 55 -12.70 7.94 4.46
C LYS A 55 -13.54 6.85 5.15
N ALA A 56 -14.72 6.56 4.62
CA ALA A 56 -15.61 5.55 5.20
C ALA A 56 -15.06 4.14 5.05
N HIS A 57 -14.12 3.92 4.13
CA HIS A 57 -13.55 2.61 3.86
C HIS A 57 -12.24 2.35 4.61
N ILE A 58 -11.68 3.39 5.24
CA ILE A 58 -10.38 3.27 5.91
C ILE A 58 -10.34 2.18 6.97
N PRO A 59 -11.33 2.07 7.87
CA PRO A 59 -11.28 1.00 8.88
C PRO A 59 -11.20 -0.40 8.27
N LEU A 60 -11.96 -0.64 7.20
CA LEU A 60 -11.91 -1.94 6.52
C LEU A 60 -10.57 -2.14 5.83
N MET A 61 -10.01 -1.10 5.25
CA MET A 61 -8.69 -1.17 4.62
C MET A 61 -7.62 -1.52 5.64
N GLN A 62 -7.66 -0.91 6.82
CA GLN A 62 -6.72 -1.21 7.90
C GLN A 62 -6.83 -2.66 8.35
N GLU A 63 -8.05 -3.15 8.54
CA GLU A 63 -8.28 -4.53 8.95
C GLU A 63 -7.80 -5.52 7.90
N THR A 64 -8.07 -5.23 6.64
CA THR A 64 -7.66 -6.11 5.53
C THR A 64 -6.15 -6.18 5.44
N MET A 65 -5.47 -5.04 5.50
CA MET A 65 -4.02 -5.00 5.45
C MET A 65 -3.39 -5.69 6.65
N ALA A 66 -3.95 -5.47 7.84
CA ALA A 66 -3.44 -6.08 9.06
C ALA A 66 -3.53 -7.61 8.98
N ALA A 67 -4.65 -8.12 8.47
CA ALA A 67 -4.83 -9.56 8.32
C ALA A 67 -3.83 -10.16 7.33
N VAL A 68 -3.62 -9.47 6.20
CA VAL A 68 -2.68 -9.93 5.17
C VAL A 68 -1.25 -9.91 5.68
N MET A 69 -0.90 -8.88 6.43
CA MET A 69 0.48 -8.67 6.89
C MET A 69 0.78 -9.37 8.23
N GLY A 70 -0.25 -9.82 8.94
CA GLY A 70 -0.06 -10.46 10.24
C GLY A 70 0.35 -9.50 11.34
N ILE A 71 -0.12 -8.24 11.26
CA ILE A 71 0.17 -7.23 12.27
C ILE A 71 -1.15 -6.68 12.82
N ASP A 72 -1.06 -5.87 13.87
CA ASP A 72 -2.21 -5.24 14.48
C ASP A 72 -2.70 -4.09 13.60
N ALA A 73 -4.01 -3.96 13.45
CA ALA A 73 -4.60 -2.86 12.68
C ALA A 73 -4.23 -1.49 13.26
N GLU A 74 -3.97 -1.41 14.57
CA GLU A 74 -3.54 -0.16 15.20
C GLU A 74 -2.16 0.30 14.75
N ASP A 75 -1.36 -0.61 14.18
CA ASP A 75 -0.04 -0.26 13.65
C ASP A 75 -0.11 0.26 12.21
N ILE A 76 -1.31 0.39 11.65
CA ILE A 76 -1.52 0.90 10.31
C ILE A 76 -2.35 2.17 10.38
N SER A 77 -1.77 3.28 9.94
CA SER A 77 -2.46 4.56 9.85
C SER A 77 -2.70 4.88 8.38
N ILE A 78 -3.94 5.13 8.01
CA ILE A 78 -4.31 5.48 6.64
C ILE A 78 -5.08 6.78 6.66
N LYS A 79 -4.65 7.72 5.82
CA LYS A 79 -5.32 9.00 5.66
C LYS A 79 -5.72 9.18 4.20
N ALA A 80 -6.86 9.80 3.97
CA ALA A 80 -7.31 10.12 2.63
C ALA A 80 -7.50 11.62 2.53
N THR A 81 -7.06 12.20 1.42
CA THR A 81 -7.16 13.62 1.18
C THR A 81 -7.45 13.89 -0.30
N THR A 82 -7.77 15.13 -0.61
CA THR A 82 -7.91 15.59 -1.99
C THR A 82 -6.80 16.58 -2.28
N THR A 83 -6.62 16.91 -3.56
CA THR A 83 -5.69 17.96 -3.98
C THR A 83 -6.45 19.25 -4.31
N GLU A 84 -7.67 19.40 -3.83
CA GLU A 84 -8.51 20.58 -4.07
C GLU A 84 -8.65 20.86 -5.57
N LYS A 85 -8.89 19.80 -6.34
CA LYS A 85 -9.09 19.86 -7.80
C LYS A 85 -7.85 20.29 -8.57
N LEU A 86 -6.67 20.17 -7.95
CA LEU A 86 -5.41 20.53 -8.61
C LEU A 86 -4.71 19.27 -9.14
N GLY A 87 -4.06 19.41 -10.29
CA GLY A 87 -3.27 18.34 -10.89
C GLY A 87 -4.10 17.18 -11.42
N PHE A 88 -3.43 16.09 -11.75
CA PHE A 88 -4.11 14.92 -12.33
C PHE A 88 -5.05 14.25 -11.34
N THR A 89 -4.72 14.24 -10.05
CA THR A 89 -5.61 13.69 -9.03
C THR A 89 -6.86 14.55 -8.88
N GLY A 90 -6.69 15.87 -8.93
CA GLY A 90 -7.82 16.80 -8.83
C GLY A 90 -8.75 16.73 -10.04
N ARG A 91 -8.22 16.35 -11.20
CA ARG A 91 -9.02 16.15 -12.41
C ARG A 91 -9.61 14.74 -12.51
N GLU A 92 -9.44 13.94 -11.47
CA GLU A 92 -9.94 12.56 -11.44
C GLU A 92 -9.29 11.67 -12.51
N GLU A 93 -8.07 12.03 -12.93
CA GLU A 93 -7.31 11.26 -13.91
C GLU A 93 -6.47 10.15 -13.28
N GLY A 94 -6.34 10.17 -11.96
CA GLY A 94 -5.58 9.17 -11.25
C GLY A 94 -5.62 9.36 -9.75
N ILE A 95 -4.99 8.45 -9.05
CA ILE A 95 -4.90 8.41 -7.59
C ILE A 95 -3.43 8.31 -7.22
N SER A 96 -3.00 9.09 -6.23
CA SER A 96 -1.65 8.98 -5.68
C SER A 96 -1.71 8.34 -4.30
N ALA A 97 -0.75 7.48 -4.01
CA ALA A 97 -0.65 6.87 -2.69
C ALA A 97 0.80 6.95 -2.22
N TYR A 98 0.98 7.29 -0.95
CA TYR A 98 2.29 7.39 -0.31
C TYR A 98 2.26 6.54 0.94
N ALA A 99 3.33 5.81 1.18
CA ALA A 99 3.41 4.99 2.39
C ALA A 99 4.83 5.05 2.95
N THR A 100 4.90 5.20 4.27
CA THR A 100 6.15 5.09 5.01
C THR A 100 6.00 3.89 5.92
N VAL A 101 6.95 2.98 5.84
CA VAL A 101 6.90 1.72 6.58
C VAL A 101 8.14 1.63 7.47
N LEU A 102 7.91 1.37 8.75
CA LEU A 102 9.00 1.07 9.67
C LEU A 102 9.16 -0.44 9.73
N ILE A 103 10.34 -0.92 9.39
CA ILE A 103 10.65 -2.34 9.54
C ILE A 103 11.65 -2.50 10.68
N GLU A 104 11.52 -3.61 11.38
CA GLU A 104 12.36 -3.89 12.53
C GLU A 104 13.08 -5.22 12.31
N LYS A 105 14.34 -5.28 12.75
CA LYS A 105 15.10 -6.50 12.64
C LYS A 105 14.69 -7.45 13.78
N ASP A 106 14.45 -8.69 13.42
CA ASP A 106 14.15 -9.73 14.41
C ASP A 106 15.37 -10.11 15.27
#